data_709b7750954a362cc2bd7867a026b155
#
_entry.id   709b7750954a362cc2bd7867a026b155
#
_cell.length_a   1.000
_cell.length_b   1.000
_cell.length_c   1.000
_cell.angle_alpha   90.00
_cell.angle_beta   90.00
_cell.angle_gamma   90.00
#
_symmetry.space_group_name_H-M   'P 1'
#
loop_
_entity.id
_entity.type
_entity.pdbx_description
1 polymer ?
#
loop_
_entity_poly.entity_id
_entity_poly.type
_entity_poly.pdbx_seq_one_letter_code
_entity_poly.pdbx_strand_id
1 'polypeptide(L)'
;EIYPPEKEALGAVALELSLARYQAVLFDMGYTLIHFEPAQTLIAQEALRAAGAERSVAEIEAAVQKVWGTYYRDAATVTFPATEAHDRQAEKDLKRRLLTALGVEADERTLQTYTTAIETAFSQDDVIRPYPEVEEVLTSLEALGYRLGIISNWSWDLRDRVRQAGLDTYFEIVWASAYAGCNKPHPDIFQQALAQLNLAPAQALYVGDRYDHDVVGARNAGVDAALLDRDGTAPDVDSPVISDLWGVFQLLK
;
A
#
# COMPACT_ATOMS: atom_id res chain seq x y z
N GLU A 1 7.35 32.92 -3.28
CA GLU A 1 7.22 33.06 -1.81
C GLU A 1 5.75 32.83 -1.47
N ILE A 2 5.40 31.65 -0.93
CA ILE A 2 4.05 31.34 -0.45
C ILE A 2 4.06 31.68 1.05
N TYR A 3 3.49 32.83 1.40
CA TYR A 3 3.21 33.20 2.79
C TYR A 3 2.13 32.29 3.36
N PRO A 4 2.19 31.89 4.65
CA PRO A 4 1.10 31.16 5.30
C PRO A 4 -0.17 32.04 5.28
N PRO A 5 -1.36 31.47 4.96
CA PRO A 5 -2.59 32.25 4.90
C PRO A 5 -2.98 32.82 6.27
N GLU A 6 -3.46 34.05 6.28
CA GLU A 6 -4.01 34.70 7.48
C GLU A 6 -5.24 33.96 8.00
N LYS A 7 -5.58 34.14 9.30
CA LYS A 7 -6.68 33.41 9.97
C LYS A 7 -8.05 33.49 9.26
N GLU A 8 -8.32 34.56 8.51
CA GLU A 8 -9.55 34.69 7.70
C GLU A 8 -9.51 33.77 6.49
N ALA A 9 -8.34 33.54 5.89
CA ALA A 9 -8.15 32.57 4.80
C ALA A 9 -8.34 31.13 5.28
N LEU A 10 -7.91 30.80 6.50
CA LEU A 10 -8.16 29.47 7.11
C LEU A 10 -9.66 29.20 7.33
N GLY A 11 -10.44 30.23 7.70
CA GLY A 11 -11.90 30.12 7.82
C GLY A 11 -12.60 29.91 6.48
N ALA A 12 -12.13 30.55 5.42
CA ALA A 12 -12.64 30.37 4.06
C ALA A 12 -12.30 28.98 3.50
N VAL A 13 -11.07 28.52 3.70
CA VAL A 13 -10.64 27.17 3.31
C VAL A 13 -11.42 26.08 4.04
N ALA A 14 -11.68 26.25 5.35
CA ALA A 14 -12.49 25.30 6.11
C ALA A 14 -13.97 25.28 5.66
N LEU A 15 -14.50 26.41 5.20
CA LEU A 15 -15.86 26.49 4.66
C LEU A 15 -15.93 25.88 3.24
N GLU A 16 -14.93 26.08 2.40
CA GLU A 16 -14.82 25.47 1.07
C GLU A 16 -14.68 23.95 1.16
N LEU A 17 -13.90 23.43 2.11
CA LEU A 17 -13.80 21.99 2.37
C LEU A 17 -15.10 21.38 2.91
N SER A 18 -15.88 22.13 3.68
CA SER A 18 -17.21 21.68 4.12
C SER A 18 -18.20 21.51 2.96
N LEU A 19 -17.93 22.14 1.82
CA LEU A 19 -18.70 22.04 0.58
C LEU A 19 -18.02 21.15 -0.47
N ALA A 20 -16.76 20.77 -0.26
CA ALA A 20 -16.03 19.90 -1.15
C ALA A 20 -16.61 18.47 -1.11
N ARG A 21 -16.64 17.81 -2.27
CA ARG A 21 -17.09 16.43 -2.39
C ARG A 21 -16.27 15.48 -1.51
N TYR A 22 -14.94 15.65 -1.48
CA TYR A 22 -14.04 14.83 -0.69
C TYR A 22 -13.47 15.62 0.50
N GLN A 23 -13.31 14.94 1.63
CA GLN A 23 -12.68 15.44 2.84
C GLN A 23 -11.35 14.72 3.11
N ALA A 24 -11.15 13.56 2.51
CA ALA A 24 -9.94 12.77 2.64
C ALA A 24 -9.45 12.23 1.31
N VAL A 25 -8.13 12.08 1.20
CA VAL A 25 -7.47 11.30 0.14
C VAL A 25 -6.74 10.14 0.82
N LEU A 26 -7.08 8.93 0.39
CA LEU A 26 -6.53 7.69 0.93
C LEU A 26 -5.68 7.01 -0.14
N PHE A 27 -4.57 6.43 0.25
CA PHE A 27 -3.58 5.87 -0.66
C PHE A 27 -3.28 4.40 -0.32
N ASP A 28 -2.97 3.60 -1.34
CA ASP A 28 -2.13 2.43 -1.12
C ASP A 28 -0.69 2.86 -0.79
N MET A 29 0.13 1.92 -0.30
CA MET A 29 1.51 2.19 0.10
C MET A 29 2.51 1.78 -0.99
N GLY A 30 2.59 0.49 -1.28
CA GLY A 30 3.59 -0.08 -2.17
C GLY A 30 3.34 0.28 -3.63
N TYR A 31 4.37 0.73 -4.34
CA TYR A 31 4.28 1.18 -5.74
C TYR A 31 3.31 2.33 -6.00
N THR A 32 2.61 2.79 -4.96
CA THR A 32 1.78 4.01 -4.98
C THR A 32 2.54 5.18 -4.37
N LEU A 33 2.91 5.10 -3.10
CA LEU A 33 3.68 6.12 -2.38
C LEU A 33 5.17 5.83 -2.39
N ILE A 34 5.54 4.56 -2.33
CA ILE A 34 6.92 4.10 -2.21
C ILE A 34 7.28 3.10 -3.29
N HIS A 35 8.56 3.00 -3.56
CA HIS A 35 9.20 1.90 -4.28
C HIS A 35 10.32 1.27 -3.44
N PHE A 36 10.86 0.16 -3.93
CA PHE A 36 11.94 -0.56 -3.27
C PHE A 36 13.23 -0.47 -4.07
N GLU A 37 14.34 -0.14 -3.40
CA GLU A 37 15.66 -0.09 -4.02
C GLU A 37 16.69 -0.78 -3.13
N PRO A 38 17.25 -1.94 -3.56
CA PRO A 38 16.98 -2.61 -4.84
C PRO A 38 15.56 -3.20 -4.91
N ALA A 39 15.11 -3.54 -6.12
CA ALA A 39 13.80 -4.16 -6.32
C ALA A 39 13.60 -5.40 -5.44
N GLN A 40 12.38 -5.63 -4.96
CA GLN A 40 12.05 -6.75 -4.05
C GLN A 40 12.49 -8.11 -4.59
N THR A 41 12.46 -8.32 -5.92
CA THR A 41 12.94 -9.55 -6.56
C THR A 41 14.44 -9.75 -6.43
N LEU A 42 15.23 -8.68 -6.44
CA LEU A 42 16.68 -8.72 -6.21
C LEU A 42 16.99 -9.00 -4.73
N ILE A 43 16.24 -8.41 -3.81
CA ILE A 43 16.33 -8.71 -2.37
C ILE A 43 16.04 -10.21 -2.14
N ALA A 44 14.96 -10.71 -2.75
CA ALA A 44 14.60 -12.12 -2.66
C ALA A 44 15.70 -13.05 -3.27
N GLN A 45 16.34 -12.62 -4.35
CA GLN A 45 17.43 -13.36 -4.99
C GLN A 45 18.64 -13.49 -4.05
N GLU A 46 19.05 -12.39 -3.40
CA GLU A 46 20.16 -12.42 -2.43
C GLU A 46 19.81 -13.28 -1.19
N ALA A 47 18.57 -13.19 -0.71
CA ALA A 47 18.11 -14.01 0.40
C ALA A 47 18.10 -15.51 0.05
N LEU A 48 17.76 -15.87 -1.20
CA LEU A 48 17.86 -17.24 -1.71
C LEU A 48 19.30 -17.72 -1.76
N ARG A 49 20.24 -16.88 -2.22
CA ARG A 49 21.68 -17.21 -2.20
C ARG A 49 22.18 -17.46 -0.78
N ALA A 50 21.80 -16.63 0.17
CA ALA A 50 22.11 -16.81 1.58
C ALA A 50 21.56 -18.15 2.12
N ALA A 51 20.40 -18.58 1.65
CA ALA A 51 19.78 -19.87 1.97
C ALA A 51 20.33 -21.05 1.15
N GLY A 52 21.39 -20.84 0.33
CA GLY A 52 22.04 -21.88 -0.45
C GLY A 52 21.34 -22.23 -1.77
N ALA A 53 20.43 -21.39 -2.26
CA ALA A 53 19.70 -21.59 -3.50
C ALA A 53 19.97 -20.46 -4.50
N GLU A 54 20.23 -20.80 -5.76
CA GLU A 54 20.42 -19.83 -6.82
C GLU A 54 19.23 -19.87 -7.79
N ARG A 55 18.56 -18.72 -7.99
CA ARG A 55 17.41 -18.56 -8.89
C ARG A 55 17.55 -17.27 -9.66
N SER A 56 17.11 -17.27 -10.90
CA SER A 56 17.02 -16.05 -11.72
C SER A 56 15.86 -15.16 -11.25
N VAL A 57 15.94 -13.87 -11.55
CA VAL A 57 14.86 -12.90 -11.27
C VAL A 57 13.56 -13.38 -11.91
N ALA A 58 13.58 -13.86 -13.17
CA ALA A 58 12.39 -14.34 -13.86
C ALA A 58 11.72 -15.55 -13.16
N GLU A 59 12.51 -16.49 -12.62
CA GLU A 59 11.97 -17.61 -11.83
C GLU A 59 11.31 -17.12 -10.53
N ILE A 60 11.92 -16.13 -9.87
CA ILE A 60 11.41 -15.53 -8.64
C ILE A 60 10.08 -14.80 -8.94
N GLU A 61 10.03 -13.97 -9.99
CA GLU A 61 8.83 -13.26 -10.41
C GLU A 61 7.67 -14.22 -10.73
N ALA A 62 7.94 -15.27 -11.49
CA ALA A 62 6.94 -16.28 -11.80
C ALA A 62 6.42 -17.02 -10.55
N ALA A 63 7.29 -17.32 -9.61
CA ALA A 63 6.93 -17.95 -8.34
C ALA A 63 6.12 -17.00 -7.45
N VAL A 64 6.52 -15.73 -7.36
CA VAL A 64 5.78 -14.68 -6.65
C VAL A 64 4.39 -14.51 -7.22
N GLN A 65 4.24 -14.34 -8.53
CA GLN A 65 2.94 -14.23 -9.19
C GLN A 65 2.02 -15.42 -8.88
N LYS A 66 2.57 -16.64 -8.93
CA LYS A 66 1.82 -17.87 -8.63
C LYS A 66 1.37 -17.93 -7.18
N VAL A 67 2.27 -17.64 -6.23
CA VAL A 67 1.99 -17.72 -4.79
C VAL A 67 1.02 -16.64 -4.36
N TRP A 68 1.25 -15.38 -4.75
CA TRP A 68 0.39 -14.24 -4.43
C TRP A 68 -0.96 -14.34 -5.14
N GLY A 69 -1.00 -14.74 -6.42
CA GLY A 69 -2.26 -14.98 -7.14
C GLY A 69 -3.10 -16.08 -6.50
N THR A 70 -2.49 -17.06 -5.82
CA THR A 70 -3.22 -18.06 -5.03
C THR A 70 -3.68 -17.48 -3.70
N TYR A 71 -2.85 -16.69 -3.04
CA TYR A 71 -3.14 -16.08 -1.74
C TYR A 71 -4.31 -15.09 -1.83
N TYR A 72 -4.34 -14.26 -2.87
CA TYR A 72 -5.38 -13.25 -3.06
C TYR A 72 -6.61 -13.73 -3.85
N ARG A 73 -6.65 -15.01 -4.27
CA ARG A 73 -7.74 -15.52 -5.12
C ARG A 73 -9.14 -15.24 -4.57
N ASP A 74 -9.33 -15.44 -3.27
CA ASP A 74 -10.60 -15.30 -2.59
C ASP A 74 -10.61 -14.08 -1.65
N ALA A 75 -9.68 -13.14 -1.84
CA ALA A 75 -9.48 -12.00 -0.95
C ALA A 75 -10.72 -11.11 -0.80
N ALA A 76 -11.60 -11.07 -1.81
CA ALA A 76 -12.85 -10.30 -1.74
C ALA A 76 -13.85 -10.82 -0.69
N THR A 77 -13.69 -12.05 -0.22
CA THR A 77 -14.65 -12.71 0.69
C THR A 77 -14.01 -13.37 1.90
N VAL A 78 -12.68 -13.52 1.91
CA VAL A 78 -11.96 -14.18 3.00
C VAL A 78 -11.56 -13.20 4.08
N THR A 79 -11.89 -13.55 5.32
CA THR A 79 -11.41 -12.86 6.52
C THR A 79 -10.52 -13.77 7.35
N PHE A 80 -9.68 -13.18 8.19
CA PHE A 80 -8.76 -13.90 9.06
C PHE A 80 -8.59 -13.17 10.41
N PRO A 81 -8.03 -13.79 11.44
CA PRO A 81 -7.81 -13.14 12.72
C PRO A 81 -6.89 -11.92 12.59
N ALA A 82 -7.38 -10.75 12.99
CA ALA A 82 -6.62 -9.51 13.03
C ALA A 82 -5.67 -9.49 14.24
N THR A 83 -4.67 -10.34 14.23
CA THR A 83 -3.68 -10.46 15.31
C THR A 83 -2.27 -10.59 14.73
N GLU A 84 -1.30 -10.03 15.43
CA GLU A 84 0.11 -10.12 15.05
C GLU A 84 0.60 -11.57 14.95
N ALA A 85 0.10 -12.45 15.81
CA ALA A 85 0.45 -13.88 15.78
C ALA A 85 -0.05 -14.57 14.50
N HIS A 86 -1.26 -14.24 14.03
CA HIS A 86 -1.79 -14.76 12.78
C HIS A 86 -0.98 -14.22 11.59
N ASP A 87 -0.68 -12.93 11.58
CA ASP A 87 0.09 -12.26 10.52
C ASP A 87 1.50 -12.88 10.38
N ARG A 88 2.23 -13.04 11.48
CA ARG A 88 3.53 -13.73 11.49
C ARG A 88 3.46 -15.15 10.93
N GLN A 89 2.40 -15.90 11.29
CA GLN A 89 2.23 -17.25 10.77
C GLN A 89 1.92 -17.25 9.27
N ALA A 90 1.06 -16.35 8.82
CA ALA A 90 0.72 -16.19 7.41
C ALA A 90 1.95 -15.81 6.56
N GLU A 91 2.78 -14.87 7.05
CA GLU A 91 4.04 -14.52 6.41
C GLU A 91 5.00 -15.71 6.32
N LYS A 92 5.16 -16.46 7.41
CA LYS A 92 5.98 -17.68 7.44
C LYS A 92 5.49 -18.69 6.41
N ASP A 93 4.19 -18.87 6.29
CA ASP A 93 3.59 -19.81 5.35
C ASP A 93 3.72 -19.33 3.89
N LEU A 94 3.63 -18.03 3.63
CA LEU A 94 3.89 -17.44 2.30
C LEU A 94 5.35 -17.64 1.88
N LYS A 95 6.32 -17.37 2.77
CA LYS A 95 7.74 -17.60 2.51
C LYS A 95 8.01 -19.09 2.22
N ARG A 96 7.40 -20.00 2.99
CA ARG A 96 7.50 -21.45 2.74
C ARG A 96 6.93 -21.85 1.38
N ARG A 97 5.77 -21.32 1.00
CA ARG A 97 5.15 -21.55 -0.32
C ARG A 97 6.03 -21.02 -1.45
N LEU A 98 6.64 -19.85 -1.27
CA LEU A 98 7.56 -19.27 -2.26
C LEU A 98 8.80 -20.16 -2.46
N LEU A 99 9.47 -20.58 -1.38
CA LEU A 99 10.59 -21.50 -1.46
C LEU A 99 10.21 -22.81 -2.16
N THR A 100 9.07 -23.40 -1.80
CA THR A 100 8.54 -24.62 -2.43
C THR A 100 8.27 -24.40 -3.93
N ALA A 101 7.66 -23.28 -4.31
CA ALA A 101 7.37 -22.95 -5.71
C ALA A 101 8.63 -22.78 -6.54
N LEU A 102 9.74 -22.36 -5.90
CA LEU A 102 11.06 -22.26 -6.49
C LEU A 102 11.85 -23.59 -6.48
N GLY A 103 11.25 -24.69 -6.00
CA GLY A 103 11.92 -25.98 -5.88
C GLY A 103 13.06 -25.98 -4.84
N VAL A 104 12.93 -25.14 -3.83
CA VAL A 104 13.86 -25.07 -2.70
C VAL A 104 13.25 -25.81 -1.51
N GLU A 105 14.02 -26.66 -0.84
CA GLU A 105 13.58 -27.34 0.36
C GLU A 105 13.33 -26.31 1.47
N ALA A 106 12.08 -26.22 1.91
CA ALA A 106 11.64 -25.22 2.90
C ALA A 106 11.67 -25.80 4.33
N ASP A 107 12.79 -26.43 4.70
CA ASP A 107 13.03 -26.85 6.07
C ASP A 107 13.18 -25.63 7.01
N GLU A 108 13.18 -25.84 8.31
CA GLU A 108 13.17 -24.73 9.29
C GLU A 108 14.45 -23.88 9.19
N ARG A 109 15.60 -24.50 8.89
CA ARG A 109 16.87 -23.80 8.74
C ARG A 109 16.88 -22.91 7.49
N THR A 110 16.47 -23.45 6.36
CA THR A 110 16.41 -22.73 5.07
C THR A 110 15.44 -21.57 5.18
N LEU A 111 14.25 -21.82 5.75
CA LEU A 111 13.22 -20.80 5.96
C LEU A 111 13.73 -19.69 6.90
N GLN A 112 14.38 -20.04 8.00
CA GLN A 112 14.94 -19.06 8.93
C GLN A 112 16.03 -18.23 8.28
N THR A 113 16.94 -18.85 7.53
CA THR A 113 18.03 -18.14 6.83
C THR A 113 17.46 -17.16 5.80
N TYR A 114 16.50 -17.62 4.98
CA TYR A 114 15.82 -16.78 4.00
C TYR A 114 15.09 -15.61 4.68
N THR A 115 14.33 -15.87 5.73
CA THR A 115 13.58 -14.86 6.48
C THR A 115 14.50 -13.81 7.07
N THR A 116 15.57 -14.24 7.75
CA THR A 116 16.56 -13.30 8.35
C THR A 116 17.22 -12.43 7.29
N ALA A 117 17.56 -12.98 6.12
CA ALA A 117 18.15 -12.21 5.03
C ALA A 117 17.17 -11.14 4.48
N ILE A 118 15.89 -11.49 4.30
CA ILE A 118 14.85 -10.55 3.90
C ILE A 118 14.69 -9.43 4.94
N GLU A 119 14.53 -9.79 6.22
CA GLU A 119 14.36 -8.82 7.31
C GLU A 119 15.56 -7.88 7.42
N THR A 120 16.79 -8.42 7.28
CA THR A 120 18.02 -7.64 7.30
C THR A 120 18.06 -6.63 6.14
N ALA A 121 17.69 -7.07 4.93
CA ALA A 121 17.62 -6.17 3.78
C ALA A 121 16.60 -5.05 4.00
N PHE A 122 15.37 -5.37 4.42
CA PHE A 122 14.32 -4.39 4.66
C PHE A 122 14.56 -3.49 5.90
N SER A 123 15.52 -3.83 6.75
CA SER A 123 15.92 -2.96 7.86
C SER A 123 16.90 -1.85 7.47
N GLN A 124 17.40 -1.84 6.23
CA GLN A 124 18.26 -0.77 5.74
C GLN A 124 17.43 0.47 5.43
N ASP A 125 17.90 1.64 5.86
CA ASP A 125 17.14 2.90 5.79
C ASP A 125 16.81 3.34 4.36
N ASP A 126 17.56 2.86 3.36
CA ASP A 126 17.43 3.29 1.97
C ASP A 126 16.70 2.30 1.06
N VAL A 127 16.15 1.21 1.61
CA VAL A 127 15.44 0.19 0.82
C VAL A 127 14.01 0.61 0.46
N ILE A 128 13.34 1.33 1.34
CA ILE A 128 11.98 1.85 1.13
C ILE A 128 12.09 3.34 0.86
N ARG A 129 11.78 3.75 -0.38
CA ARG A 129 11.91 5.14 -0.83
C ARG A 129 10.60 5.68 -1.34
N PRO A 130 10.18 6.88 -0.90
CA PRO A 130 9.09 7.59 -1.54
C PRO A 130 9.42 7.89 -3.01
N TYR A 131 8.39 7.90 -3.87
CA TYR A 131 8.56 8.46 -5.20
C TYR A 131 8.84 9.97 -5.11
N PRO A 132 9.53 10.57 -6.10
CA PRO A 132 10.04 11.93 -5.98
C PRO A 132 9.00 13.01 -5.69
N GLU A 133 7.76 12.82 -6.17
CA GLU A 133 6.67 13.79 -6.00
C GLU A 133 5.87 13.64 -4.71
N VAL A 134 6.04 12.52 -3.96
CA VAL A 134 5.15 12.13 -2.86
C VAL A 134 5.09 13.19 -1.77
N GLU A 135 6.23 13.62 -1.24
CA GLU A 135 6.26 14.58 -0.14
C GLU A 135 5.61 15.92 -0.52
N GLU A 136 5.86 16.39 -1.76
CA GLU A 136 5.31 17.65 -2.24
C GLU A 136 3.79 17.56 -2.44
N VAL A 137 3.30 16.43 -2.97
CA VAL A 137 1.87 16.18 -3.15
C VAL A 137 1.16 16.07 -1.79
N LEU A 138 1.71 15.30 -0.85
CA LEU A 138 1.12 15.14 0.49
C LEU A 138 1.06 16.48 1.22
N THR A 139 2.15 17.24 1.22
CA THR A 139 2.21 18.60 1.80
C THR A 139 1.15 19.54 1.17
N SER A 140 0.99 19.46 -0.15
CA SER A 140 0.00 20.28 -0.86
C SER A 140 -1.44 19.90 -0.51
N LEU A 141 -1.72 18.60 -0.37
CA LEU A 141 -3.04 18.10 0.04
C LEU A 141 -3.37 18.52 1.47
N GLU A 142 -2.41 18.43 2.41
CA GLU A 142 -2.60 18.93 3.77
C GLU A 142 -2.84 20.44 3.82
N ALA A 143 -2.08 21.21 3.05
CA ALA A 143 -2.26 22.66 2.96
C ALA A 143 -3.64 23.06 2.42
N LEU A 144 -4.24 22.22 1.56
CA LEU A 144 -5.62 22.35 1.11
C LEU A 144 -6.64 21.82 2.13
N GLY A 145 -6.19 21.24 3.26
CA GLY A 145 -7.01 20.75 4.35
C GLY A 145 -7.56 19.35 4.19
N TYR A 146 -7.11 18.58 3.20
CA TYR A 146 -7.50 17.18 3.06
C TYR A 146 -6.87 16.34 4.17
N ARG A 147 -7.65 15.41 4.73
CA ARG A 147 -7.16 14.38 5.65
C ARG A 147 -6.55 13.26 4.84
N LEU A 148 -5.40 12.77 5.27
CA LEU A 148 -4.65 11.76 4.53
C LEU A 148 -4.62 10.43 5.28
N GLY A 149 -4.65 9.32 4.55
CA GLY A 149 -4.57 7.98 5.13
C GLY A 149 -3.97 6.97 4.18
N ILE A 150 -3.50 5.87 4.76
CA ILE A 150 -2.99 4.69 4.04
C ILE A 150 -3.91 3.51 4.30
N ILE A 151 -4.30 2.78 3.23
CA ILE A 151 -4.96 1.47 3.30
C ILE A 151 -4.20 0.53 2.39
N SER A 152 -3.47 -0.45 2.96
CA SER A 152 -2.59 -1.32 2.18
C SER A 152 -2.72 -2.80 2.55
N ASN A 153 -2.61 -3.68 1.56
CA ASN A 153 -2.36 -5.09 1.79
C ASN A 153 -0.93 -5.27 2.30
N TRP A 154 -0.79 -5.23 3.62
CA TRP A 154 0.50 -5.23 4.29
C TRP A 154 0.44 -5.95 5.63
N SER A 155 1.60 -6.40 6.10
CA SER A 155 1.77 -7.04 7.39
C SER A 155 1.67 -6.08 8.57
N TRP A 156 1.83 -6.62 9.76
CA TRP A 156 1.68 -5.88 11.02
C TRP A 156 2.66 -4.72 11.19
N ASP A 157 3.75 -4.71 10.43
CA ASP A 157 4.81 -3.70 10.50
C ASP A 157 4.57 -2.45 9.62
N LEU A 158 3.41 -2.31 8.94
CA LEU A 158 3.15 -1.19 8.02
C LEU A 158 3.49 0.18 8.61
N ARG A 159 3.14 0.44 9.88
CA ARG A 159 3.44 1.73 10.54
C ARG A 159 4.93 1.99 10.66
N ASP A 160 5.72 0.95 10.91
CA ASP A 160 7.17 1.07 10.99
C ASP A 160 7.76 1.34 9.60
N ARG A 161 7.19 0.77 8.53
CA ARG A 161 7.59 1.04 7.14
C ARG A 161 7.23 2.45 6.69
N VAL A 162 6.06 2.96 7.09
CA VAL A 162 5.68 4.37 6.83
C VAL A 162 6.66 5.32 7.51
N ARG A 163 7.07 5.02 8.76
CA ARG A 163 8.08 5.79 9.49
C ARG A 163 9.46 5.67 8.84
N GLN A 164 9.87 4.48 8.41
CA GLN A 164 11.12 4.24 7.69
C GLN A 164 11.19 5.05 6.39
N ALA A 165 10.06 5.22 5.71
CA ALA A 165 9.93 6.06 4.52
C ALA A 165 9.92 7.57 4.82
N GLY A 166 9.89 8.00 6.10
CA GLY A 166 9.79 9.40 6.48
C GLY A 166 8.41 10.03 6.28
N LEU A 167 7.36 9.21 6.11
CA LEU A 167 6.02 9.68 5.75
C LEU A 167 5.01 9.65 6.90
N ASP A 168 5.41 9.25 8.11
CA ASP A 168 4.52 9.01 9.24
C ASP A 168 3.79 10.26 9.75
N THR A 169 4.33 11.45 9.50
CA THR A 169 3.73 12.72 9.93
C THR A 169 2.56 13.17 9.08
N TYR A 170 2.39 12.65 7.86
CA TYR A 170 1.34 13.07 6.94
C TYR A 170 0.00 12.38 7.18
N PHE A 171 -0.01 11.17 7.76
CA PHE A 171 -1.18 10.32 7.74
C PHE A 171 -1.91 10.28 9.09
N GLU A 172 -3.18 10.65 9.07
CA GLU A 172 -4.07 10.51 10.22
C GLU A 172 -4.37 9.04 10.53
N ILE A 173 -4.41 8.19 9.49
CA ILE A 173 -4.60 6.75 9.63
C ILE A 173 -3.61 5.97 8.75
N VAL A 174 -3.06 4.90 9.32
CA VAL A 174 -2.28 3.88 8.61
C VAL A 174 -2.92 2.53 8.90
N TRP A 175 -3.58 1.95 7.87
CA TRP A 175 -4.43 0.77 8.01
C TRP A 175 -3.95 -0.37 7.13
N ALA A 176 -3.42 -1.42 7.77
CA ALA A 176 -2.95 -2.62 7.09
C ALA A 176 -4.03 -3.70 7.02
N SER A 177 -3.98 -4.57 6.01
CA SER A 177 -4.81 -5.77 5.96
C SER A 177 -4.65 -6.65 7.21
N ALA A 178 -3.45 -6.72 7.77
CA ALA A 178 -3.18 -7.42 9.02
C ALA A 178 -4.03 -6.89 10.18
N TYR A 179 -4.26 -5.56 10.26
CA TYR A 179 -5.11 -4.95 11.29
C TYR A 179 -6.59 -5.11 10.99
N ALA A 180 -6.96 -5.14 9.71
CA ALA A 180 -8.33 -5.27 9.26
C ALA A 180 -8.87 -6.69 9.36
N GLY A 181 -8.00 -7.71 9.32
CA GLY A 181 -8.39 -9.11 9.23
C GLY A 181 -8.95 -9.49 7.85
N CYS A 182 -8.66 -8.71 6.83
CA CYS A 182 -9.02 -8.97 5.43
C CYS A 182 -8.12 -8.18 4.49
N ASN A 183 -7.93 -8.71 3.27
CA ASN A 183 -7.14 -8.04 2.23
C ASN A 183 -8.06 -7.27 1.25
N LYS A 184 -7.57 -6.17 0.66
CA LYS A 184 -8.17 -5.63 -0.56
C LYS A 184 -8.25 -6.74 -1.62
N PRO A 185 -9.34 -6.87 -2.35
CA PRO A 185 -10.47 -5.94 -2.52
C PRO A 185 -11.65 -6.15 -1.56
N HIS A 186 -11.47 -6.78 -0.39
CA HIS A 186 -12.56 -6.91 0.59
C HIS A 186 -13.02 -5.52 1.05
N PRO A 187 -14.33 -5.18 0.98
CA PRO A 187 -14.80 -3.83 1.31
C PRO A 187 -14.57 -3.44 2.77
N ASP A 188 -14.52 -4.39 3.68
CA ASP A 188 -14.39 -4.14 5.12
C ASP A 188 -13.10 -3.40 5.49
N ILE A 189 -11.99 -3.61 4.76
CA ILE A 189 -10.74 -2.90 5.05
C ILE A 189 -10.90 -1.38 4.84
N PHE A 190 -11.66 -0.97 3.81
CA PHE A 190 -11.97 0.43 3.53
C PHE A 190 -12.99 0.98 4.54
N GLN A 191 -14.05 0.22 4.84
CA GLN A 191 -15.08 0.62 5.79
C GLN A 191 -14.51 0.82 7.19
N GLN A 192 -13.62 -0.07 7.65
CA GLN A 192 -12.93 0.07 8.94
C GLN A 192 -12.05 1.33 8.98
N ALA A 193 -11.29 1.60 7.92
CA ALA A 193 -10.46 2.80 7.84
C ALA A 193 -11.31 4.09 7.85
N LEU A 194 -12.40 4.13 7.08
CA LEU A 194 -13.33 5.25 7.07
C LEU A 194 -14.00 5.47 8.43
N ALA A 195 -14.34 4.39 9.13
CA ALA A 195 -14.90 4.47 10.47
C ALA A 195 -13.90 5.11 11.48
N GLN A 196 -12.60 4.82 11.38
CA GLN A 196 -11.57 5.48 12.19
C GLN A 196 -11.49 6.99 11.90
N LEU A 197 -11.71 7.38 10.64
CA LEU A 197 -11.75 8.77 10.22
C LEU A 197 -13.10 9.44 10.46
N ASN A 198 -14.13 8.69 10.86
CA ASN A 198 -15.50 9.16 10.97
C ASN A 198 -16.02 9.82 9.67
N LEU A 199 -15.76 9.17 8.53
CA LEU A 199 -16.14 9.61 7.21
C LEU A 199 -17.14 8.66 6.54
N ALA A 200 -18.07 9.21 5.76
CA ALA A 200 -18.86 8.43 4.82
C ALA A 200 -18.00 8.06 3.58
N PRO A 201 -18.26 6.92 2.92
CA PRO A 201 -17.48 6.49 1.75
C PRO A 201 -17.36 7.55 0.66
N ALA A 202 -18.47 8.27 0.34
CA ALA A 202 -18.48 9.32 -0.68
C ALA A 202 -17.65 10.57 -0.33
N GLN A 203 -17.13 10.68 0.89
CA GLN A 203 -16.27 11.78 1.35
C GLN A 203 -14.77 11.49 1.18
N ALA A 204 -14.42 10.34 0.65
CA ALA A 204 -13.03 9.96 0.42
C ALA A 204 -12.78 9.61 -1.05
N LEU A 205 -11.59 9.97 -1.53
CA LEU A 205 -11.00 9.49 -2.77
C LEU A 205 -9.88 8.51 -2.43
N TYR A 206 -9.87 7.35 -3.07
CA TYR A 206 -8.80 6.36 -2.92
C TYR A 206 -7.91 6.32 -4.16
N VAL A 207 -6.60 6.18 -3.97
CA VAL A 207 -5.61 6.07 -5.05
C VAL A 207 -4.71 4.86 -4.80
N GLY A 208 -4.58 4.00 -5.78
CA GLY A 208 -3.67 2.84 -5.74
C GLY A 208 -3.26 2.38 -7.12
N ASP A 209 -2.24 1.51 -7.17
CA ASP A 209 -1.61 1.05 -8.42
C ASP A 209 -2.26 -0.22 -9.00
N ARG A 210 -3.16 -0.86 -8.26
CA ARG A 210 -3.79 -2.13 -8.67
C ARG A 210 -5.29 -1.99 -8.87
N TYR A 211 -5.71 -2.13 -10.14
CA TYR A 211 -7.12 -2.03 -10.48
C TYR A 211 -7.99 -3.02 -9.69
N ASP A 212 -7.60 -4.30 -9.66
CA ASP A 212 -8.33 -5.40 -9.03
C ASP A 212 -8.44 -5.29 -7.51
N HIS A 213 -7.42 -4.79 -6.85
CA HIS A 213 -7.37 -4.65 -5.39
C HIS A 213 -7.84 -3.27 -4.91
N ASP A 214 -7.34 -2.22 -5.54
CA ASP A 214 -7.51 -0.85 -5.08
C ASP A 214 -8.81 -0.24 -5.61
N VAL A 215 -8.96 -0.20 -6.93
CA VAL A 215 -10.11 0.46 -7.56
C VAL A 215 -11.39 -0.34 -7.31
N VAL A 216 -11.36 -1.64 -7.60
CA VAL A 216 -12.53 -2.52 -7.37
C VAL A 216 -12.86 -2.61 -5.88
N GLY A 217 -11.84 -2.74 -5.02
CA GLY A 217 -12.04 -2.82 -3.58
C GLY A 217 -12.67 -1.56 -2.98
N ALA A 218 -12.13 -0.39 -3.32
CA ALA A 218 -12.66 0.90 -2.86
C ALA A 218 -14.10 1.10 -3.33
N ARG A 219 -14.39 0.82 -4.61
CA ARG A 219 -15.74 0.93 -5.17
C ARG A 219 -16.74 -0.02 -4.51
N ASN A 220 -16.33 -1.24 -4.18
CA ASN A 220 -17.16 -2.18 -3.43
C ASN A 220 -17.52 -1.66 -2.02
N ALA A 221 -16.70 -0.78 -1.46
CA ALA A 221 -16.96 -0.09 -0.20
C ALA A 221 -17.73 1.24 -0.38
N GLY A 222 -18.04 1.64 -1.62
CA GLY A 222 -18.71 2.89 -1.96
C GLY A 222 -17.78 4.12 -1.99
N VAL A 223 -16.45 3.89 -2.04
CA VAL A 223 -15.41 4.93 -2.13
C VAL A 223 -15.06 5.16 -3.60
N ASP A 224 -14.98 6.43 -4.01
CA ASP A 224 -14.45 6.76 -5.33
C ASP A 224 -12.97 6.44 -5.41
N ALA A 225 -12.53 5.93 -6.56
CA ALA A 225 -11.14 5.50 -6.72
C ALA A 225 -10.55 5.89 -8.08
N ALA A 226 -9.24 6.11 -8.08
CA ALA A 226 -8.42 6.29 -9.27
C ALA A 226 -7.29 5.27 -9.31
N LEU A 227 -6.98 4.79 -10.51
CA LEU A 227 -5.82 3.95 -10.77
C LEU A 227 -4.59 4.82 -10.99
N LEU A 228 -3.51 4.55 -10.28
CA LEU A 228 -2.20 5.12 -10.54
C LEU A 228 -1.42 4.18 -11.46
N ASP A 229 -1.17 4.62 -12.68
CA ASP A 229 -0.44 3.86 -13.72
C ASP A 229 0.87 4.58 -14.07
N ARG A 230 1.89 4.37 -13.26
CA ARG A 230 3.19 5.03 -13.40
C ARG A 230 3.93 4.64 -14.68
N ASP A 231 3.70 3.44 -15.16
CA ASP A 231 4.44 2.85 -16.28
C ASP A 231 3.68 2.95 -17.62
N GLY A 232 2.43 3.42 -17.61
CA GLY A 232 1.59 3.53 -18.80
C GLY A 232 1.19 2.16 -19.36
N THR A 233 1.08 1.15 -18.51
CA THR A 233 0.80 -0.25 -18.89
C THR A 233 -0.57 -0.74 -18.50
N ALA A 234 -1.37 0.10 -17.82
CA ALA A 234 -2.71 -0.27 -17.41
C ALA A 234 -3.59 -0.63 -18.63
N PRO A 235 -4.41 -1.68 -18.51
CA PRO A 235 -5.42 -1.96 -19.53
C PRO A 235 -6.45 -0.84 -19.58
N ASP A 236 -7.30 -0.85 -20.62
CA ASP A 236 -8.47 0.02 -20.67
C ASP A 236 -9.43 -0.34 -19.53
N VAL A 237 -9.61 0.59 -18.58
CA VAL A 237 -10.41 0.40 -17.36
C VAL A 237 -11.46 1.49 -17.22
N ASP A 238 -12.53 1.19 -16.53
CA ASP A 238 -13.67 2.09 -16.27
C ASP A 238 -13.43 3.06 -15.08
N SER A 239 -12.18 3.42 -14.80
CA SER A 239 -11.85 4.35 -13.71
C SER A 239 -10.96 5.50 -14.20
N PRO A 240 -10.94 6.64 -13.48
CA PRO A 240 -9.89 7.62 -13.70
C PRO A 240 -8.52 6.97 -13.59
N VAL A 241 -7.62 7.28 -14.53
CA VAL A 241 -6.23 6.84 -14.54
C VAL A 241 -5.34 8.07 -14.45
N ILE A 242 -4.40 8.06 -13.54
CA ILE A 242 -3.39 9.11 -13.37
C ILE A 242 -1.99 8.48 -13.51
N SER A 243 -1.05 9.21 -14.12
CA SER A 243 0.32 8.73 -14.34
C SER A 243 1.29 9.01 -13.19
N ASP A 244 0.92 9.94 -12.34
CA ASP A 244 1.64 10.32 -11.13
C ASP A 244 0.65 10.90 -10.10
N LEU A 245 1.11 11.17 -8.89
CA LEU A 245 0.22 11.66 -7.82
C LEU A 245 -0.23 13.12 -8.03
N TRP A 246 0.40 13.90 -8.91
CA TRP A 246 -0.11 15.23 -9.27
C TRP A 246 -1.48 15.17 -9.94
N GLY A 247 -1.78 14.06 -10.61
CA GLY A 247 -3.09 13.81 -11.19
C GLY A 247 -4.25 13.85 -10.21
N VAL A 248 -4.00 13.64 -8.91
CA VAL A 248 -5.02 13.69 -7.84
C VAL A 248 -5.74 15.03 -7.82
N PHE A 249 -5.00 16.14 -8.00
CA PHE A 249 -5.60 17.49 -7.97
C PHE A 249 -6.62 17.76 -9.09
N GLN A 250 -6.62 16.99 -10.16
CA GLN A 250 -7.63 17.07 -11.21
C GLN A 250 -8.95 16.39 -10.80
N LEU A 251 -8.86 15.38 -9.92
CA LEU A 251 -10.00 14.59 -9.44
C LEU A 251 -10.71 15.26 -8.25
N LEU A 252 -10.05 16.19 -7.59
CA LEU A 252 -10.56 16.91 -6.42
C LEU A 252 -11.36 18.19 -6.76
N LYS A 253 -11.48 18.53 -8.04
CA LYS A 253 -12.17 19.73 -8.53
C LYS A 253 -13.69 19.60 -8.54
#